data_38bb36d31ffe55d4684be9b74ea5658c
#
_entry.id   38bb36d31ffe55d4684be9b74ea5658c
#
_cell.length_a   1.000
_cell.length_b   1.000
_cell.length_c   1.000
_cell.angle_alpha   90.00
_cell.angle_beta   90.00
_cell.angle_gamma   90.00
#
_symmetry.space_group_name_H-M   'P 1'
#
loop_
_entity.id
_entity.type
_entity.pdbx_description
1 polymer ?
#
loop_
_entity_poly.entity_id
_entity_poly.type
_entity_poly.pdbx_seq_one_letter_code
_entity_poly.pdbx_strand_id
1 'polypeptide(L)'
;MGDSSVLISRRLSLIAAGLTIAMILPGANAAAQEAAPAPNAEVEVQFVHPSGQGQAAPPLTITFQDAMERARKLDPTLIGSMSDARSAREDRIQARNNLLPNISESTQYLNTEGNGKISDGRFVTQDGVHVYRQWGILRQDLSPATLMGTAVTRAKAAEALASAKSEIARRGLGVTVTKTYYALVSAQRKYAAAQAGLDQAKHFLDIANDLEHQGQGAHSDSIKADVAYRIQKQAFDEARFTMEDTRLSLAVILFPDFNENFTVVDDLDTAPALPPFPDVEAMAEKENPDLRVALETQREAELDVKAAKTAFLPTISIETDWGIEANCFSLHCTRAGHESVGGTPNLGYFLTAALNLPVWDWGTLRSKLHQAEYKQESAKAQLSLAQRTAVSELYATYDEAMVARGALEDSRRTAELAQESLRLVNLRFAGGASPATEVVDAQTTLVTAQNAFADAQVRYRTLLATLQTFTGKF
;
A
#
# COMPACT_ATOMS: atom_id res chain seq x y z
N MET A 1 15.11 63.66 -22.55
CA MET A 1 15.12 63.31 -21.13
C MET A 1 13.74 63.64 -20.58
N GLY A 2 12.83 62.73 -20.72
CA GLY A 2 11.43 62.88 -20.33
C GLY A 2 10.84 61.44 -20.28
N ASP A 3 9.98 61.20 -19.32
CA ASP A 3 9.02 60.08 -19.28
C ASP A 3 9.51 58.68 -18.81
N SER A 4 10.01 58.60 -17.59
CA SER A 4 10.05 57.31 -16.89
C SER A 4 9.34 57.32 -15.52
N SER A 5 8.83 58.44 -15.07
CA SER A 5 8.17 58.57 -13.75
C SER A 5 6.65 58.42 -13.77
N VAL A 6 6.01 58.44 -14.92
CA VAL A 6 4.55 58.34 -15.06
C VAL A 6 4.04 56.91 -15.20
N LEU A 7 4.91 55.95 -15.56
CA LEU A 7 4.53 54.55 -15.74
C LEU A 7 4.55 53.72 -14.41
N ILE A 8 5.25 54.21 -13.40
CA ILE A 8 5.30 53.51 -12.07
C ILE A 8 4.10 53.93 -11.20
N SER A 9 3.59 55.15 -11.35
CA SER A 9 2.42 55.61 -10.58
C SER A 9 1.09 55.00 -11.07
N ARG A 10 1.00 54.64 -12.36
CA ARG A 10 -0.22 53.99 -12.93
C ARG A 10 -0.32 52.51 -12.64
N ARG A 11 0.78 51.81 -12.28
CA ARG A 11 0.73 50.40 -11.89
C ARG A 11 0.46 50.18 -10.40
N LEU A 12 0.75 51.16 -9.57
CA LEU A 12 0.39 51.12 -8.14
C LEU A 12 -1.06 51.50 -7.88
N SER A 13 -1.71 52.29 -8.72
CA SER A 13 -3.11 52.65 -8.56
C SER A 13 -4.08 51.54 -9.05
N LEU A 14 -3.63 50.57 -9.81
CA LEU A 14 -4.44 49.42 -10.23
C LEU A 14 -4.45 48.28 -9.19
N ILE A 15 -3.51 48.28 -8.23
CA ILE A 15 -3.49 47.31 -7.12
C ILE A 15 -4.35 47.80 -5.95
N ALA A 16 -4.54 49.10 -5.80
CA ALA A 16 -5.38 49.67 -4.75
C ALA A 16 -6.89 49.67 -5.05
N ALA A 17 -7.29 49.45 -6.30
CA ALA A 17 -8.70 49.45 -6.71
C ALA A 17 -9.36 48.06 -6.72
N GLY A 18 -8.64 46.99 -6.39
CA GLY A 18 -9.10 45.61 -6.47
C GLY A 18 -9.46 44.93 -5.15
N LEU A 19 -9.37 45.61 -4.01
CA LEU A 19 -9.67 44.98 -2.72
C LEU A 19 -10.85 45.62 -1.98
N THR A 20 -11.86 46.08 -2.71
CA THR A 20 -13.22 46.01 -2.23
C THR A 20 -13.72 44.60 -2.53
N ILE A 21 -13.25 43.63 -1.77
CA ILE A 21 -13.96 42.36 -1.64
C ILE A 21 -15.26 42.68 -0.94
N ALA A 22 -16.30 42.97 -1.77
CA ALA A 22 -17.64 42.77 -1.34
C ALA A 22 -17.67 41.37 -0.70
N MET A 23 -18.09 41.24 0.55
CA MET A 23 -18.59 40.00 1.11
C MET A 23 -19.78 39.55 0.28
N ILE A 24 -19.53 39.00 -0.90
CA ILE A 24 -20.39 38.01 -1.49
C ILE A 24 -20.00 36.73 -0.74
N LEU A 25 -20.63 36.53 0.40
CA LEU A 25 -20.89 35.18 0.85
C LEU A 25 -21.49 34.47 -0.36
N PRO A 26 -20.79 33.54 -1.02
CA PRO A 26 -21.52 32.56 -1.82
C PRO A 26 -22.47 31.96 -0.80
N GLY A 27 -23.77 32.03 -1.11
CA GLY A 27 -24.77 31.37 -0.30
C GLY A 27 -24.20 30.02 0.06
N ALA A 28 -23.84 29.86 1.30
CA ALA A 28 -23.55 28.55 1.84
C ALA A 28 -24.84 27.78 1.60
N ASN A 29 -24.85 27.01 0.51
CA ASN A 29 -25.55 25.76 0.58
C ASN A 29 -24.96 25.14 1.85
N ALA A 30 -25.73 25.23 2.92
CA ALA A 30 -25.60 24.33 4.03
C ALA A 30 -25.85 22.93 3.44
N ALA A 31 -24.86 22.41 2.71
CA ALA A 31 -24.64 20.99 2.66
C ALA A 31 -24.58 20.65 4.13
N ALA A 32 -25.62 19.99 4.60
CA ALA A 32 -25.72 19.47 5.94
C ALA A 32 -24.33 18.93 6.27
N GLN A 33 -23.68 19.62 7.18
CA GLN A 33 -22.46 19.12 7.79
C GLN A 33 -22.96 17.84 8.44
N GLU A 34 -22.71 16.74 7.78
CA GLU A 34 -23.03 15.41 8.28
C GLU A 34 -22.46 15.42 9.69
N ALA A 35 -23.32 15.41 10.68
CA ALA A 35 -22.93 15.53 12.08
C ALA A 35 -21.83 14.48 12.28
N ALA A 36 -20.66 14.93 12.69
CA ALA A 36 -19.57 14.02 13.03
C ALA A 36 -20.18 12.95 13.93
N PRO A 37 -20.05 11.67 13.63
CA PRO A 37 -20.66 10.60 14.40
C PRO A 37 -20.28 10.82 15.86
N ALA A 38 -21.26 10.76 16.74
CA ALA A 38 -21.08 10.93 18.17
C ALA A 38 -19.88 10.05 18.61
N PRO A 39 -18.95 10.54 19.47
CA PRO A 39 -17.71 9.84 19.82
C PRO A 39 -17.88 8.50 20.54
N ASN A 40 -19.12 8.02 20.69
CA ASN A 40 -19.48 6.76 21.34
C ASN A 40 -20.39 5.87 20.49
N ALA A 41 -20.42 6.02 19.18
CA ALA A 41 -20.97 4.95 18.35
C ALA A 41 -19.99 3.77 18.46
N GLU A 42 -20.32 2.78 19.30
CA GLU A 42 -19.67 1.48 19.25
C GLU A 42 -19.75 1.00 17.80
N VAL A 43 -18.58 0.87 17.16
CA VAL A 43 -18.52 0.27 15.84
C VAL A 43 -18.90 -1.18 16.02
N GLU A 44 -20.17 -1.50 15.75
CA GLU A 44 -20.67 -2.86 15.81
C GLU A 44 -19.93 -3.67 14.76
N VAL A 45 -19.06 -4.58 15.22
CA VAL A 45 -18.32 -5.47 14.34
C VAL A 45 -19.30 -6.52 13.83
N GLN A 46 -19.76 -6.38 12.60
CA GLN A 46 -20.62 -7.36 11.96
C GLN A 46 -19.80 -8.27 11.03
N PHE A 47 -20.14 -9.56 11.05
CA PHE A 47 -19.61 -10.48 10.05
C PHE A 47 -20.19 -10.16 8.67
N VAL A 48 -19.33 -10.14 7.65
CA VAL A 48 -19.77 -10.05 6.26
C VAL A 48 -20.31 -11.42 5.86
N HIS A 49 -21.60 -11.50 5.62
CA HIS A 49 -22.24 -12.74 5.14
C HIS A 49 -22.27 -12.76 3.62
N PRO A 50 -22.20 -13.97 2.99
CA PRO A 50 -22.36 -14.09 1.55
C PRO A 50 -23.69 -13.50 1.11
N SER A 51 -23.66 -12.61 0.11
CA SER A 51 -24.89 -12.06 -0.44
C SER A 51 -25.68 -13.19 -1.14
N GLY A 52 -26.88 -13.48 -0.66
CA GLY A 52 -27.72 -14.54 -1.25
C GLY A 52 -28.06 -14.33 -2.75
N GLN A 53 -27.81 -13.13 -3.28
CA GLN A 53 -27.96 -12.83 -4.71
C GLN A 53 -26.87 -13.45 -5.58
N GLY A 54 -25.68 -13.71 -5.05
CA GLY A 54 -24.58 -14.32 -5.80
C GLY A 54 -24.77 -15.83 -6.07
N GLN A 55 -25.55 -16.54 -5.24
CA GLN A 55 -25.75 -17.99 -5.36
C GLN A 55 -26.74 -18.37 -6.47
N ALA A 56 -27.63 -17.48 -6.88
CA ALA A 56 -28.62 -17.74 -7.93
C ALA A 56 -28.13 -17.42 -9.35
N ALA A 57 -27.00 -16.72 -9.49
CA ALA A 57 -26.40 -16.40 -10.79
C ALA A 57 -25.48 -17.55 -11.27
N PRO A 58 -25.28 -17.72 -12.59
CA PRO A 58 -24.28 -18.66 -13.09
C PRO A 58 -22.89 -18.29 -12.53
N PRO A 59 -22.03 -19.29 -12.23
CA PRO A 59 -20.72 -19.02 -11.64
C PRO A 59 -19.89 -18.10 -12.53
N LEU A 60 -19.29 -17.08 -11.91
CA LEU A 60 -18.42 -16.13 -12.59
C LEU A 60 -17.09 -16.82 -12.95
N THR A 61 -16.74 -16.86 -14.23
CA THR A 61 -15.43 -17.38 -14.64
C THR A 61 -14.37 -16.31 -14.47
N ILE A 62 -13.33 -16.60 -13.67
CA ILE A 62 -12.24 -15.67 -13.34
C ILE A 62 -10.95 -16.19 -13.96
N THR A 63 -10.33 -15.36 -14.79
CA THR A 63 -8.96 -15.57 -15.26
C THR A 63 -7.94 -15.10 -14.22
N PHE A 64 -6.68 -15.51 -14.36
CA PHE A 64 -5.60 -15.01 -13.49
C PHE A 64 -5.47 -13.49 -13.54
N GLN A 65 -5.66 -12.88 -14.72
CA GLN A 65 -5.61 -11.42 -14.86
C GLN A 65 -6.78 -10.73 -14.16
N ASP A 66 -8.01 -11.28 -14.28
CA ASP A 66 -9.17 -10.74 -13.56
C ASP A 66 -8.98 -10.83 -12.04
N ALA A 67 -8.42 -11.97 -11.56
CA ALA A 67 -8.07 -12.12 -10.14
C ALA A 67 -7.09 -11.06 -9.68
N MET A 68 -6.04 -10.81 -10.46
CA MET A 68 -5.05 -9.77 -10.16
C MET A 68 -5.65 -8.37 -10.12
N GLU A 69 -6.52 -8.02 -11.06
CA GLU A 69 -7.19 -6.71 -11.08
C GLU A 69 -8.15 -6.50 -9.91
N ARG A 70 -8.90 -7.54 -9.54
CA ARG A 70 -9.80 -7.49 -8.38
C ARG A 70 -9.03 -7.35 -7.07
N ALA A 71 -8.00 -8.17 -6.86
CA ALA A 71 -7.16 -8.11 -5.69
C ALA A 71 -6.50 -6.72 -5.52
N ARG A 72 -6.02 -6.09 -6.59
CA ARG A 72 -5.45 -4.72 -6.55
C ARG A 72 -6.43 -3.66 -6.07
N LYS A 73 -7.72 -3.85 -6.27
CA LYS A 73 -8.76 -2.91 -5.84
C LYS A 73 -9.18 -3.10 -4.39
N LEU A 74 -8.95 -4.28 -3.83
CA LEU A 74 -9.48 -4.68 -2.53
C LEU A 74 -8.41 -4.87 -1.46
N ASP A 75 -7.16 -5.14 -1.84
CA ASP A 75 -6.09 -5.41 -0.87
C ASP A 75 -5.80 -4.18 0.00
N PRO A 76 -6.00 -4.28 1.33
CA PRO A 76 -5.83 -3.15 2.24
C PRO A 76 -4.37 -2.73 2.36
N THR A 77 -3.41 -3.63 2.19
CA THR A 77 -1.97 -3.34 2.29
C THR A 77 -1.52 -2.50 1.10
N LEU A 78 -1.97 -2.87 -0.10
CA LEU A 78 -1.70 -2.08 -1.31
C LEU A 78 -2.41 -0.72 -1.25
N ILE A 79 -3.69 -0.67 -0.86
CA ILE A 79 -4.45 0.58 -0.72
C ILE A 79 -3.78 1.49 0.30
N GLY A 80 -3.36 0.96 1.46
CA GLY A 80 -2.64 1.71 2.48
C GLY A 80 -1.33 2.29 1.95
N SER A 81 -0.47 1.48 1.34
CA SER A 81 0.81 1.92 0.80
C SER A 81 0.67 2.93 -0.36
N MET A 82 -0.37 2.80 -1.18
CA MET A 82 -0.69 3.80 -2.22
C MET A 82 -1.20 5.11 -1.61
N SER A 83 -1.95 5.04 -0.52
CA SER A 83 -2.42 6.23 0.21
C SER A 83 -1.26 6.96 0.87
N ASP A 84 -0.30 6.24 1.45
CA ASP A 84 0.94 6.80 2.01
C ASP A 84 1.76 7.51 0.91
N ALA A 85 1.88 6.90 -0.28
CA ALA A 85 2.58 7.52 -1.41
C ALA A 85 1.87 8.79 -1.91
N ARG A 86 0.52 8.82 -1.90
CA ARG A 86 -0.26 10.02 -2.22
C ARG A 86 -0.09 11.09 -1.15
N SER A 87 -0.13 10.72 0.13
CA SER A 87 0.12 11.64 1.24
C SER A 87 1.50 12.27 1.14
N ALA A 88 2.55 11.49 0.92
CA ALA A 88 3.91 12.00 0.72
C ALA A 88 4.02 12.94 -0.51
N ARG A 89 3.22 12.71 -1.55
CA ARG A 89 3.11 13.65 -2.68
C ARG A 89 2.49 14.98 -2.27
N GLU A 90 1.42 14.95 -1.47
CA GLU A 90 0.81 16.19 -0.94
C GLU A 90 1.76 16.92 -0.01
N ASP A 91 2.52 16.21 0.83
CA ASP A 91 3.57 16.80 1.67
C ASP A 91 4.63 17.54 0.81
N ARG A 92 5.01 16.99 -0.35
CA ARG A 92 5.89 17.68 -1.29
C ARG A 92 5.24 18.92 -1.90
N ILE A 93 3.95 18.87 -2.22
CA ILE A 93 3.19 20.02 -2.72
C ILE A 93 3.14 21.10 -1.63
N GLN A 94 2.85 20.73 -0.38
CA GLN A 94 2.86 21.65 0.76
C GLN A 94 4.24 22.26 0.97
N ALA A 95 5.31 21.43 0.96
CA ALA A 95 6.68 21.92 1.09
C ALA A 95 7.05 22.93 -0.03
N ARG A 96 6.55 22.71 -1.25
CA ARG A 96 6.72 23.67 -2.35
C ARG A 96 5.89 24.94 -2.14
N ASN A 97 4.65 24.81 -1.70
CA ASN A 97 3.77 25.96 -1.48
C ASN A 97 4.26 26.84 -0.32
N ASN A 98 4.93 26.25 0.67
CA ASN A 98 5.57 26.98 1.77
C ASN A 98 6.75 27.88 1.33
N LEU A 99 7.19 27.76 0.05
CA LEU A 99 8.12 28.72 -0.56
C LEU A 99 7.44 30.01 -0.99
N LEU A 100 6.11 30.03 -1.09
CA LEU A 100 5.31 31.19 -1.49
C LEU A 100 4.86 31.96 -0.25
N PRO A 101 4.57 33.26 -0.41
CA PRO A 101 3.98 34.05 0.68
C PRO A 101 2.65 33.43 1.14
N ASN A 102 2.47 33.36 2.44
CA ASN A 102 1.20 33.03 3.04
C ASN A 102 0.36 34.31 3.17
N ILE A 103 -0.90 34.24 2.76
CA ILE A 103 -1.87 35.33 2.92
C ILE A 103 -2.96 34.82 3.86
N SER A 104 -3.16 35.55 4.94
CA SER A 104 -4.18 35.24 5.94
C SER A 104 -4.92 36.51 6.36
N GLU A 105 -6.10 36.36 6.91
CA GLU A 105 -6.87 37.42 7.56
C GLU A 105 -6.97 37.10 9.04
N SER A 106 -6.76 38.13 9.89
CA SER A 106 -6.91 38.04 11.33
C SER A 106 -7.88 39.10 11.81
N THR A 107 -8.98 38.65 12.40
CA THR A 107 -9.94 39.55 13.08
C THR A 107 -9.86 39.28 14.57
N GLN A 108 -9.56 40.31 15.34
CA GLN A 108 -9.41 40.22 16.78
C GLN A 108 -10.19 41.35 17.47
N TYR A 109 -10.92 41.02 18.51
CA TYR A 109 -11.44 41.97 19.48
C TYR A 109 -10.70 41.80 20.80
N LEU A 110 -10.03 42.86 21.24
CA LEU A 110 -9.35 42.93 22.53
C LEU A 110 -10.13 43.88 23.44
N ASN A 111 -10.58 43.34 24.54
CA ASN A 111 -11.18 44.12 25.63
C ASN A 111 -10.25 44.00 26.85
N THR A 112 -9.76 45.12 27.32
CA THR A 112 -8.93 45.17 28.53
C THR A 112 -9.51 46.17 29.53
N GLU A 113 -9.50 45.82 30.79
CA GLU A 113 -9.91 46.65 31.89
C GLU A 113 -8.67 47.17 32.63
N GLY A 114 -8.66 48.47 32.92
CA GLY A 114 -7.56 49.09 33.68
C GLY A 114 -7.50 48.56 35.11
N ASN A 115 -6.33 48.15 35.57
CA ASN A 115 -6.17 47.49 36.87
C ASN A 115 -5.67 48.40 38.01
N GLY A 116 -6.05 49.68 37.99
CA GLY A 116 -5.77 50.54 39.07
C GLY A 116 -5.07 51.87 38.73
N LYS A 117 -4.47 52.53 39.69
CA LYS A 117 -3.78 53.80 39.51
C LYS A 117 -2.35 53.60 38.98
N ILE A 118 -1.80 54.63 38.32
CA ILE A 118 -0.47 54.59 37.72
C ILE A 118 0.63 54.19 38.73
N SER A 119 0.45 54.52 40.02
CA SER A 119 1.39 54.19 41.09
C SER A 119 1.44 52.71 41.45
N ASP A 120 0.51 51.89 41.01
CA ASP A 120 0.36 50.50 41.47
C ASP A 120 0.94 49.47 40.52
N GLY A 121 1.73 49.91 39.54
CA GLY A 121 2.35 48.99 38.54
C GLY A 121 1.34 48.27 37.68
N ARG A 122 1.09 48.74 36.48
CA ARG A 122 0.11 48.14 35.56
C ARG A 122 0.79 47.31 34.51
N PHE A 123 0.21 46.16 34.25
CA PHE A 123 0.75 45.22 33.31
C PHE A 123 0.08 45.27 31.91
N VAL A 124 -1.13 45.79 31.79
CA VAL A 124 -1.88 45.74 30.54
C VAL A 124 -2.04 47.10 29.90
N THR A 125 -2.87 47.95 30.45
CA THR A 125 -3.11 49.32 29.96
C THR A 125 -3.40 50.27 31.08
N GLN A 126 -3.16 51.60 30.86
CA GLN A 126 -3.50 52.59 31.86
C GLN A 126 -5.02 52.77 32.00
N ASP A 127 -5.73 52.66 30.88
CA ASP A 127 -7.19 52.73 30.77
C ASP A 127 -7.73 51.47 30.17
N GLY A 128 -8.98 51.12 30.47
CA GLY A 128 -9.67 50.06 29.77
C GLY A 128 -9.83 50.43 28.28
N VAL A 129 -9.50 49.53 27.40
CA VAL A 129 -9.56 49.77 25.96
C VAL A 129 -10.35 48.67 25.26
N HIS A 130 -11.12 49.09 24.27
CA HIS A 130 -11.69 48.19 23.27
C HIS A 130 -10.89 48.39 21.99
N VAL A 131 -10.26 47.34 21.49
CA VAL A 131 -9.51 47.40 20.24
C VAL A 131 -10.08 46.36 19.29
N TYR A 132 -10.52 46.85 18.16
CA TYR A 132 -10.90 46.03 17.02
C TYR A 132 -9.72 46.01 16.05
N ARG A 133 -9.28 44.82 15.71
CA ARG A 133 -8.22 44.58 14.73
C ARG A 133 -8.75 43.73 13.62
N GLN A 134 -8.54 44.15 12.39
CA GLN A 134 -8.77 43.36 11.20
C GLN A 134 -7.61 43.58 10.24
N TRP A 135 -6.79 42.56 10.12
CA TRP A 135 -5.55 42.59 9.38
C TRP A 135 -5.54 41.58 8.26
N GLY A 136 -5.25 42.00 7.03
CA GLY A 136 -4.75 41.15 5.96
C GLY A 136 -3.25 40.99 6.13
N ILE A 137 -2.78 39.77 6.38
CA ILE A 137 -1.38 39.47 6.73
C ILE A 137 -0.75 38.75 5.56
N LEU A 138 0.35 39.29 5.05
CA LEU A 138 1.23 38.64 4.06
C LEU A 138 2.53 38.28 4.76
N ARG A 139 2.81 36.98 4.89
CA ARG A 139 4.03 36.51 5.54
C ARG A 139 4.87 35.66 4.60
N GLN A 140 6.17 35.99 4.51
CA GLN A 140 7.17 35.24 3.74
C GLN A 140 8.35 34.85 4.64
N ASP A 141 8.64 33.56 4.67
CA ASP A 141 9.85 33.02 5.30
C ASP A 141 10.97 32.92 4.24
N LEU A 142 12.08 33.57 4.52
CA LEU A 142 13.31 33.60 3.72
C LEU A 142 14.45 32.88 4.45
N SER A 143 14.12 31.86 5.26
CA SER A 143 15.16 31.08 5.93
C SER A 143 16.08 30.38 4.92
N PRO A 144 17.31 30.02 5.30
CA PRO A 144 18.21 29.25 4.43
C PRO A 144 17.61 27.91 4.01
N ALA A 145 16.82 27.27 4.87
CA ALA A 145 16.11 26.04 4.53
C ALA A 145 15.11 26.25 3.39
N THR A 146 14.39 27.38 3.38
CA THR A 146 13.44 27.79 2.34
C THR A 146 14.19 28.17 1.07
N LEU A 147 15.18 29.05 1.14
CA LEU A 147 15.96 29.53 -0.01
C LEU A 147 16.74 28.40 -0.72
N MET A 148 17.28 27.46 0.03
CA MET A 148 18.00 26.29 -0.51
C MET A 148 17.05 25.17 -0.95
N GLY A 149 15.75 25.28 -0.71
CA GLY A 149 14.74 24.26 -1.04
C GLY A 149 14.97 22.92 -0.35
N THR A 150 15.60 22.92 0.85
CA THR A 150 15.91 21.67 1.56
C THR A 150 14.66 20.90 1.96
N ALA A 151 13.60 21.62 2.38
CA ALA A 151 12.31 21.03 2.69
C ALA A 151 11.67 20.33 1.48
N VAL A 152 11.72 20.97 0.31
CA VAL A 152 11.17 20.40 -0.95
C VAL A 152 11.96 19.19 -1.41
N THR A 153 13.29 19.24 -1.34
CA THR A 153 14.14 18.12 -1.75
C THR A 153 13.97 16.92 -0.81
N ARG A 154 13.81 17.16 0.49
CA ARG A 154 13.51 16.14 1.50
C ARG A 154 12.14 15.51 1.25
N ALA A 155 11.09 16.31 1.06
CA ALA A 155 9.75 15.82 0.75
C ALA A 155 9.71 15.04 -0.56
N LYS A 156 10.53 15.41 -1.56
CA LYS A 156 10.70 14.63 -2.80
C LYS A 156 11.36 13.26 -2.55
N ALA A 157 12.34 13.18 -1.66
CA ALA A 157 12.95 11.90 -1.29
C ALA A 157 11.95 11.01 -0.52
N ALA A 158 11.17 11.59 0.40
CA ALA A 158 10.11 10.89 1.12
C ALA A 158 8.99 10.37 0.18
N GLU A 159 8.59 11.16 -0.83
CA GLU A 159 7.65 10.70 -1.88
C GLU A 159 8.23 9.52 -2.67
N ALA A 160 9.51 9.59 -3.05
CA ALA A 160 10.18 8.50 -3.78
C ALA A 160 10.27 7.23 -2.92
N LEU A 161 10.58 7.36 -1.63
CA LEU A 161 10.59 6.27 -0.65
C LEU A 161 9.20 5.63 -0.51
N ALA A 162 8.15 6.44 -0.31
CA ALA A 162 6.78 5.94 -0.19
C ALA A 162 6.31 5.24 -1.48
N SER A 163 6.68 5.79 -2.64
CA SER A 163 6.39 5.18 -3.94
C SER A 163 7.10 3.82 -4.12
N ALA A 164 8.35 3.70 -3.68
CA ALA A 164 9.07 2.43 -3.71
C ALA A 164 8.45 1.38 -2.78
N LYS A 165 8.00 1.78 -1.58
CA LYS A 165 7.25 0.89 -0.66
C LYS A 165 5.91 0.43 -1.26
N SER A 166 5.19 1.32 -1.95
CA SER A 166 3.96 0.95 -2.66
C SER A 166 4.22 -0.05 -3.79
N GLU A 167 5.37 0.04 -4.46
CA GLU A 167 5.77 -0.95 -5.47
C GLU A 167 6.07 -2.32 -4.85
N ILE A 168 6.71 -2.39 -3.67
CA ILE A 168 6.90 -3.64 -2.91
C ILE A 168 5.55 -4.28 -2.60
N ALA A 169 4.60 -3.50 -2.05
CA ALA A 169 3.26 -3.99 -1.73
C ALA A 169 2.54 -4.52 -2.98
N ARG A 170 2.64 -3.80 -4.12
CA ARG A 170 2.05 -4.20 -5.39
C ARG A 170 2.61 -5.53 -5.92
N ARG A 171 3.93 -5.70 -5.85
CA ARG A 171 4.60 -6.94 -6.31
C ARG A 171 4.33 -8.10 -5.34
N GLY A 172 4.35 -7.85 -4.02
CA GLY A 172 4.00 -8.84 -3.00
C GLY A 172 2.57 -9.36 -3.14
N LEU A 173 1.61 -8.47 -3.44
CA LEU A 173 0.25 -8.87 -3.77
C LEU A 173 0.22 -9.81 -4.99
N GLY A 174 1.05 -9.54 -6.01
CA GLY A 174 1.19 -10.40 -7.17
C GLY A 174 1.56 -11.84 -6.81
N VAL A 175 2.52 -12.02 -5.91
CA VAL A 175 2.91 -13.37 -5.41
C VAL A 175 1.76 -14.01 -4.64
N THR A 176 1.10 -13.27 -3.76
CA THR A 176 -0.03 -13.78 -2.96
C THR A 176 -1.17 -14.26 -3.83
N VAL A 177 -1.57 -13.46 -4.83
CA VAL A 177 -2.62 -13.83 -5.78
C VAL A 177 -2.20 -15.04 -6.61
N THR A 178 -0.96 -15.07 -7.10
CA THR A 178 -0.42 -16.23 -7.86
C THR A 178 -0.52 -17.50 -7.03
N LYS A 179 -0.04 -17.44 -5.79
CA LYS A 179 -0.05 -18.59 -4.88
C LYS A 179 -1.46 -19.09 -4.60
N THR A 180 -2.39 -18.20 -4.24
CA THR A 180 -3.78 -18.60 -3.88
C THR A 180 -4.59 -19.03 -5.09
N TYR A 181 -4.43 -18.38 -6.25
CA TYR A 181 -5.11 -18.74 -7.48
C TYR A 181 -4.71 -20.16 -7.94
N TYR A 182 -3.41 -20.41 -8.06
CA TYR A 182 -2.92 -21.71 -8.50
C TYR A 182 -3.04 -22.81 -7.42
N ALA A 183 -3.11 -22.46 -6.14
CA ALA A 183 -3.49 -23.40 -5.09
C ALA A 183 -4.92 -23.92 -5.31
N LEU A 184 -5.87 -23.04 -5.68
CA LEU A 184 -7.23 -23.46 -6.00
C LEU A 184 -7.27 -24.34 -7.26
N VAL A 185 -6.56 -23.96 -8.33
CA VAL A 185 -6.48 -24.78 -9.56
C VAL A 185 -5.88 -26.16 -9.26
N SER A 186 -4.81 -26.24 -8.46
CA SER A 186 -4.24 -27.51 -8.01
C SER A 186 -5.22 -28.32 -7.16
N ALA A 187 -5.94 -27.68 -6.24
CA ALA A 187 -6.93 -28.35 -5.41
C ALA A 187 -8.10 -28.92 -6.25
N GLN A 188 -8.53 -28.21 -7.31
CA GLN A 188 -9.54 -28.72 -8.25
C GLN A 188 -9.03 -29.93 -9.03
N ARG A 189 -7.77 -29.93 -9.48
CA ARG A 189 -7.16 -31.11 -10.15
C ARG A 189 -7.04 -32.31 -9.19
N LYS A 190 -6.61 -32.06 -7.95
CA LYS A 190 -6.52 -33.12 -6.92
C LYS A 190 -7.89 -33.68 -6.54
N TYR A 191 -8.92 -32.83 -6.47
CA TYR A 191 -10.29 -33.27 -6.26
C TYR A 191 -10.77 -34.18 -7.41
N ALA A 192 -10.52 -33.77 -8.66
CA ALA A 192 -10.88 -34.62 -9.83
C ALA A 192 -10.10 -35.93 -9.85
N ALA A 193 -8.81 -35.92 -9.49
CA ALA A 193 -8.00 -37.16 -9.38
C ALA A 193 -8.49 -38.05 -8.23
N ALA A 194 -8.86 -37.52 -7.09
CA ALA A 194 -9.39 -38.26 -5.96
C ALA A 194 -10.77 -38.87 -6.30
N GLN A 195 -11.63 -38.14 -7.04
CA GLN A 195 -12.90 -38.66 -7.53
C GLN A 195 -12.69 -39.85 -8.48
N ALA A 196 -11.79 -39.69 -9.45
CA ALA A 196 -11.46 -40.81 -10.38
C ALA A 196 -10.87 -42.02 -9.64
N GLY A 197 -10.02 -41.77 -8.62
CA GLY A 197 -9.47 -42.80 -7.74
C GLY A 197 -10.55 -43.54 -6.94
N LEU A 198 -11.52 -42.81 -6.39
CA LEU A 198 -12.67 -43.40 -5.69
C LEU A 198 -13.52 -44.29 -6.61
N ASP A 199 -13.84 -43.81 -7.84
CA ASP A 199 -14.62 -44.54 -8.82
C ASP A 199 -13.88 -45.82 -9.27
N GLN A 200 -12.57 -45.75 -9.46
CA GLN A 200 -11.73 -46.93 -9.79
C GLN A 200 -11.67 -47.93 -8.64
N ALA A 201 -11.49 -47.45 -7.37
CA ALA A 201 -11.47 -48.33 -6.20
C ALA A 201 -12.83 -49.03 -5.98
N LYS A 202 -13.94 -48.31 -6.24
CA LYS A 202 -15.30 -48.89 -6.19
C LYS A 202 -15.48 -49.96 -7.24
N HIS A 203 -15.11 -49.68 -8.49
CA HIS A 203 -15.18 -50.67 -9.58
C HIS A 203 -14.32 -51.91 -9.28
N PHE A 204 -13.13 -51.69 -8.71
CA PHE A 204 -12.28 -52.79 -8.30
C PHE A 204 -12.90 -53.65 -7.17
N LEU A 205 -13.54 -53.02 -6.17
CA LEU A 205 -14.28 -53.72 -5.10
C LEU A 205 -15.43 -54.55 -5.67
N ASP A 206 -16.19 -53.99 -6.62
CA ASP A 206 -17.31 -54.71 -7.25
C ASP A 206 -16.80 -55.96 -7.98
N ILE A 207 -15.69 -55.86 -8.73
CA ILE A 207 -15.06 -57.01 -9.41
C ILE A 207 -14.56 -58.04 -8.39
N ALA A 208 -13.90 -57.64 -7.30
CA ALA A 208 -13.37 -58.53 -6.28
C ALA A 208 -14.51 -59.33 -5.60
N ASN A 209 -15.63 -58.68 -5.30
CA ASN A 209 -16.81 -59.30 -4.73
C ASN A 209 -17.45 -60.29 -5.70
N ASP A 210 -17.58 -59.95 -7.00
CA ASP A 210 -18.13 -60.86 -8.02
C ASP A 210 -17.27 -62.13 -8.19
N LEU A 211 -15.95 -61.97 -8.19
CA LEU A 211 -15.02 -63.12 -8.28
C LEU A 211 -15.10 -63.99 -7.02
N GLU A 212 -15.25 -63.45 -5.83
CA GLU A 212 -15.47 -64.18 -4.61
C GLU A 212 -16.78 -64.98 -4.64
N HIS A 213 -17.87 -64.31 -5.03
CA HIS A 213 -19.19 -64.98 -5.17
C HIS A 213 -19.19 -66.11 -6.17
N GLN A 214 -18.39 -66.06 -7.24
CA GLN A 214 -18.20 -67.10 -8.24
C GLN A 214 -17.21 -68.18 -7.78
N GLY A 215 -16.59 -68.05 -6.61
CA GLY A 215 -15.58 -69.00 -6.11
C GLY A 215 -14.26 -68.96 -6.87
N GLN A 216 -14.01 -67.87 -7.65
CA GLN A 216 -12.79 -67.64 -8.42
C GLN A 216 -11.81 -66.69 -7.74
N GLY A 217 -12.26 -66.00 -6.70
CA GLY A 217 -11.45 -65.03 -5.91
C GLY A 217 -11.34 -65.41 -4.44
N ALA A 218 -10.27 -65.00 -3.79
CA ALA A 218 -10.09 -65.21 -2.35
C ALA A 218 -10.83 -64.14 -1.55
N HIS A 219 -11.49 -64.52 -0.43
CA HIS A 219 -12.12 -63.57 0.51
C HIS A 219 -11.17 -62.49 1.01
N SER A 220 -9.86 -62.79 1.10
CA SER A 220 -8.83 -61.79 1.46
C SER A 220 -8.72 -60.67 0.43
N ASP A 221 -9.05 -60.88 -0.82
CA ASP A 221 -8.91 -59.88 -1.88
C ASP A 221 -10.11 -58.91 -1.91
N SER A 222 -11.33 -59.39 -1.58
CA SER A 222 -12.48 -58.52 -1.39
C SER A 222 -12.34 -57.64 -0.15
N ILE A 223 -11.76 -58.15 0.96
CA ILE A 223 -11.45 -57.36 2.14
C ILE A 223 -10.43 -56.24 1.80
N LYS A 224 -9.36 -56.58 1.05
CA LYS A 224 -8.35 -55.57 0.62
C LYS A 224 -8.95 -54.50 -0.29
N ALA A 225 -9.84 -54.93 -1.20
CA ALA A 225 -10.54 -53.98 -2.07
C ALA A 225 -11.48 -53.04 -1.29
N ASP A 226 -12.20 -53.54 -0.25
CA ASP A 226 -13.03 -52.69 0.62
C ASP A 226 -12.17 -51.71 1.43
N VAL A 227 -11.03 -52.14 1.96
CA VAL A 227 -10.09 -51.26 2.64
C VAL A 227 -9.58 -50.17 1.68
N ALA A 228 -9.16 -50.54 0.48
CA ALA A 228 -8.71 -49.58 -0.54
C ALA A 228 -9.82 -48.58 -0.91
N TYR A 229 -11.06 -49.03 -1.10
CA TYR A 229 -12.20 -48.17 -1.35
C TYR A 229 -12.43 -47.17 -0.22
N ARG A 230 -12.34 -47.57 1.05
CA ARG A 230 -12.52 -46.68 2.21
C ARG A 230 -11.41 -45.63 2.30
N ILE A 231 -10.17 -46.01 2.02
CA ILE A 231 -9.03 -45.09 1.95
C ILE A 231 -9.26 -44.03 0.86
N GLN A 232 -9.67 -44.46 -0.34
CA GLN A 232 -9.92 -43.51 -1.43
C GLN A 232 -11.13 -42.61 -1.17
N LYS A 233 -12.16 -43.13 -0.48
CA LYS A 233 -13.30 -42.31 -0.03
C LYS A 233 -12.88 -41.22 0.95
N GLN A 234 -12.04 -41.56 1.91
CA GLN A 234 -11.49 -40.56 2.83
C GLN A 234 -10.64 -39.50 2.08
N ALA A 235 -9.78 -39.93 1.16
CA ALA A 235 -8.96 -39.02 0.35
C ALA A 235 -9.83 -38.11 -0.53
N PHE A 236 -10.94 -38.60 -1.06
CA PHE A 236 -11.91 -37.78 -1.81
C PHE A 236 -12.58 -36.71 -0.93
N ASP A 237 -13.05 -37.10 0.27
CA ASP A 237 -13.69 -36.15 1.20
C ASP A 237 -12.70 -35.07 1.65
N GLU A 238 -11.43 -35.39 1.86
CA GLU A 238 -10.36 -34.46 2.23
C GLU A 238 -10.00 -33.53 1.05
N ALA A 239 -9.91 -34.07 -0.19
CA ALA A 239 -9.66 -33.28 -1.38
C ALA A 239 -10.80 -32.30 -1.66
N ARG A 240 -12.07 -32.71 -1.43
CA ARG A 240 -13.23 -31.81 -1.52
C ARG A 240 -13.14 -30.67 -0.51
N PHE A 241 -12.85 -30.98 0.74
CA PHE A 241 -12.69 -29.96 1.78
C PHE A 241 -11.57 -28.98 1.42
N THR A 242 -10.40 -29.48 1.00
CA THR A 242 -9.27 -28.64 0.59
C THR A 242 -9.61 -27.72 -0.58
N MET A 243 -10.37 -28.23 -1.55
CA MET A 243 -10.83 -27.40 -2.69
C MET A 243 -11.78 -26.29 -2.22
N GLU A 244 -12.71 -26.58 -1.32
CA GLU A 244 -13.63 -25.59 -0.77
C GLU A 244 -12.89 -24.54 0.07
N ASP A 245 -11.95 -24.95 0.93
CA ASP A 245 -11.14 -24.08 1.75
C ASP A 245 -10.26 -23.13 0.92
N THR A 246 -9.59 -23.65 -0.12
CA THR A 246 -8.79 -22.82 -1.03
C THR A 246 -9.65 -21.86 -1.84
N ARG A 247 -10.89 -22.26 -2.20
CA ARG A 247 -11.85 -21.37 -2.86
C ARG A 247 -12.27 -20.21 -1.95
N LEU A 248 -12.58 -20.50 -0.68
CA LEU A 248 -12.90 -19.48 0.31
C LEU A 248 -11.71 -18.53 0.54
N SER A 249 -10.50 -19.06 0.63
CA SER A 249 -9.27 -18.27 0.79
C SER A 249 -9.06 -17.29 -0.39
N LEU A 250 -9.35 -17.72 -1.60
CA LEU A 250 -9.28 -16.86 -2.79
C LEU A 250 -10.45 -15.86 -2.81
N ALA A 251 -11.66 -16.26 -2.41
CA ALA A 251 -12.83 -15.38 -2.36
C ALA A 251 -12.61 -14.16 -1.48
N VAL A 252 -11.97 -14.32 -0.31
CA VAL A 252 -11.62 -13.21 0.60
C VAL A 252 -10.74 -12.16 -0.08
N ILE A 253 -9.85 -12.57 -0.97
CA ILE A 253 -8.94 -11.67 -1.69
C ILE A 253 -9.66 -10.96 -2.86
N LEU A 254 -10.63 -11.62 -3.49
CA LEU A 254 -11.23 -11.16 -4.76
C LEU A 254 -12.56 -10.42 -4.60
N PHE A 255 -13.28 -10.62 -3.49
CA PHE A 255 -14.64 -10.09 -3.32
C PHE A 255 -14.82 -9.40 -1.97
N PRO A 256 -15.43 -8.20 -1.95
CA PRO A 256 -15.70 -7.48 -0.71
C PRO A 256 -16.84 -8.11 0.09
N ASP A 257 -17.77 -8.77 -0.58
CA ASP A 257 -19.00 -9.37 -0.06
C ASP A 257 -18.92 -10.90 0.08
N PHE A 258 -17.70 -11.44 0.07
CA PHE A 258 -17.46 -12.88 0.24
C PHE A 258 -18.30 -13.77 -0.71
N ASN A 259 -18.30 -13.42 -2.00
CA ASN A 259 -18.96 -14.24 -3.02
C ASN A 259 -18.10 -15.47 -3.37
N GLU A 260 -18.61 -16.66 -3.11
CA GLU A 260 -17.91 -17.92 -3.40
C GLU A 260 -18.41 -18.61 -4.69
N ASN A 261 -19.39 -18.03 -5.39
CA ASN A 261 -19.93 -18.60 -6.62
C ASN A 261 -19.12 -18.18 -7.85
N PHE A 262 -17.90 -18.71 -7.96
CA PHE A 262 -17.01 -18.49 -9.09
C PHE A 262 -16.24 -19.75 -9.47
N THR A 263 -15.76 -19.77 -10.69
CA THR A 263 -14.83 -20.78 -11.23
C THR A 263 -13.57 -20.11 -11.72
N VAL A 264 -12.44 -20.80 -11.62
CA VAL A 264 -11.14 -20.31 -12.11
C VAL A 264 -10.76 -21.04 -13.40
N VAL A 265 -10.05 -20.33 -14.28
CA VAL A 265 -9.52 -20.93 -15.50
C VAL A 265 -8.24 -21.69 -15.17
N ASP A 266 -8.18 -22.96 -15.59
CA ASP A 266 -6.97 -23.77 -15.45
C ASP A 266 -6.00 -23.51 -16.62
N ASP A 267 -4.93 -22.78 -16.33
CA ASP A 267 -3.83 -22.47 -17.25
C ASP A 267 -2.45 -22.94 -16.71
N LEU A 268 -2.46 -23.85 -15.73
CA LEU A 268 -1.24 -24.34 -15.08
C LEU A 268 -0.23 -24.96 -16.06
N ASP A 269 -0.69 -25.57 -17.13
CA ASP A 269 0.18 -26.23 -18.12
C ASP A 269 0.96 -25.24 -19.01
N THR A 270 0.57 -23.97 -19.02
CA THR A 270 1.17 -22.92 -19.86
C THR A 270 2.19 -22.06 -19.12
N ALA A 271 2.97 -22.66 -18.20
CA ALA A 271 3.97 -21.90 -17.45
C ALA A 271 5.02 -21.25 -18.36
N PRO A 272 5.35 -19.96 -18.18
CA PRO A 272 6.39 -19.29 -18.96
C PRO A 272 7.76 -19.92 -18.70
N ALA A 273 8.65 -19.81 -19.70
CA ALA A 273 10.01 -20.26 -19.56
C ALA A 273 10.79 -19.39 -18.60
N LEU A 274 11.73 -19.98 -17.84
CA LEU A 274 12.67 -19.25 -17.00
C LEU A 274 13.69 -18.53 -17.90
N PRO A 275 13.82 -17.19 -17.81
CA PRO A 275 14.81 -16.43 -18.55
C PRO A 275 16.24 -16.78 -18.12
N PRO A 276 17.28 -16.51 -18.97
CA PRO A 276 18.67 -16.68 -18.58
C PRO A 276 19.05 -15.79 -17.38
N PHE A 277 19.88 -16.31 -16.47
CA PHE A 277 20.26 -15.58 -15.26
C PHE A 277 20.83 -14.19 -15.51
N PRO A 278 21.72 -13.94 -16.51
CA PRO A 278 22.26 -12.59 -16.75
C PRO A 278 21.17 -11.55 -17.09
N ASP A 279 20.10 -11.96 -17.75
CA ASP A 279 18.99 -11.06 -18.08
C ASP A 279 18.18 -10.72 -16.82
N VAL A 280 17.95 -11.71 -15.96
CA VAL A 280 17.25 -11.54 -14.67
C VAL A 280 18.05 -10.63 -13.73
N GLU A 281 19.38 -10.84 -13.64
CA GLU A 281 20.28 -10.03 -12.84
C GLU A 281 20.30 -8.56 -13.31
N ALA A 282 20.43 -8.31 -14.61
CA ALA A 282 20.43 -6.97 -15.17
C ALA A 282 19.10 -6.23 -14.98
N MET A 283 17.97 -6.96 -14.99
CA MET A 283 16.67 -6.39 -14.66
C MET A 283 16.57 -6.09 -13.17
N ALA A 284 16.99 -6.99 -12.30
CA ALA A 284 16.95 -6.83 -10.85
C ALA A 284 17.78 -5.63 -10.37
N GLU A 285 18.99 -5.43 -10.92
CA GLU A 285 19.82 -4.26 -10.59
C GLU A 285 19.10 -2.92 -10.82
N LYS A 286 18.26 -2.84 -11.86
CA LYS A 286 17.56 -1.60 -12.23
C LYS A 286 16.22 -1.43 -11.51
N GLU A 287 15.49 -2.51 -11.33
CA GLU A 287 14.07 -2.49 -10.99
C GLU A 287 13.76 -3.02 -9.58
N ASN A 288 14.78 -3.47 -8.81
CA ASN A 288 14.55 -3.99 -7.47
C ASN A 288 14.01 -2.91 -6.54
N PRO A 289 12.80 -3.06 -6.00
CA PRO A 289 12.18 -2.03 -5.19
C PRO A 289 12.79 -1.94 -3.79
N ASP A 290 13.36 -3.03 -3.24
CA ASP A 290 13.99 -3.03 -1.93
C ASP A 290 15.31 -2.23 -1.95
N LEU A 291 16.08 -2.35 -3.02
CA LEU A 291 17.25 -1.50 -3.26
C LEU A 291 16.86 -0.03 -3.40
N ARG A 292 15.75 0.27 -4.07
CA ARG A 292 15.23 1.64 -4.15
C ARG A 292 14.84 2.19 -2.79
N VAL A 293 14.14 1.42 -1.97
CA VAL A 293 13.78 1.82 -0.60
C VAL A 293 15.02 2.14 0.21
N ALA A 294 16.05 1.28 0.18
CA ALA A 294 17.29 1.51 0.90
C ALA A 294 18.05 2.75 0.40
N LEU A 295 18.09 2.98 -0.91
CA LEU A 295 18.72 4.14 -1.53
C LEU A 295 18.00 5.45 -1.17
N GLU A 296 16.67 5.49 -1.25
CA GLU A 296 15.92 6.72 -0.92
C GLU A 296 15.93 6.98 0.59
N THR A 297 15.99 5.93 1.44
CA THR A 297 16.20 6.09 2.89
C THR A 297 17.56 6.71 3.20
N GLN A 298 18.64 6.28 2.53
CA GLN A 298 19.94 6.92 2.67
C GLN A 298 19.90 8.38 2.22
N ARG A 299 19.26 8.66 1.09
CA ARG A 299 19.11 10.01 0.55
C ARG A 299 18.34 10.93 1.48
N GLU A 300 17.26 10.44 2.09
CA GLU A 300 16.50 11.19 3.09
C GLU A 300 17.39 11.54 4.30
N ALA A 301 18.16 10.57 4.82
CA ALA A 301 19.07 10.78 5.93
C ALA A 301 20.19 11.79 5.58
N GLU A 302 20.70 11.81 4.35
CA GLU A 302 21.65 12.84 3.88
C GLU A 302 21.03 14.24 3.86
N LEU A 303 19.77 14.34 3.45
CA LEU A 303 19.05 15.61 3.46
C LEU A 303 18.71 16.06 4.88
N ASP A 304 18.47 15.14 5.82
CA ASP A 304 18.30 15.45 7.25
C ASP A 304 19.58 16.05 7.85
N VAL A 305 20.76 15.53 7.51
CA VAL A 305 22.05 16.14 7.92
C VAL A 305 22.19 17.55 7.32
N LYS A 306 21.82 17.73 6.06
CA LYS A 306 21.84 19.05 5.42
C LYS A 306 20.87 20.02 6.10
N ALA A 307 19.66 19.57 6.42
CA ALA A 307 18.68 20.37 7.15
C ALA A 307 19.17 20.74 8.56
N ALA A 308 19.79 19.80 9.29
CA ALA A 308 20.38 20.06 10.60
C ALA A 308 21.53 21.09 10.54
N LYS A 309 22.34 21.07 9.47
CA LYS A 309 23.39 22.07 9.24
C LYS A 309 22.80 23.45 8.93
N THR A 310 21.73 23.55 8.15
CA THR A 310 21.09 24.83 7.84
C THR A 310 20.40 25.46 9.04
N ALA A 311 20.07 24.69 10.08
CA ALA A 311 19.47 25.18 11.30
C ALA A 311 20.42 26.10 12.14
N PHE A 312 21.73 26.09 11.87
CA PHE A 312 22.71 26.99 12.48
C PHE A 312 22.71 28.37 11.82
N LEU A 313 22.12 28.53 10.66
CA LEU A 313 22.11 29.80 9.93
C LEU A 313 20.96 30.69 10.39
N PRO A 314 21.11 32.03 10.29
CA PRO A 314 20.03 32.94 10.64
C PRO A 314 18.79 32.71 9.75
N THR A 315 17.62 32.92 10.33
CA THR A 315 16.36 32.94 9.59
C THR A 315 15.84 34.36 9.43
N ILE A 316 15.34 34.68 8.25
CA ILE A 316 14.74 35.98 7.94
C ILE A 316 13.26 35.74 7.63
N SER A 317 12.38 36.50 8.25
CA SER A 317 10.97 36.56 7.90
C SER A 317 10.53 37.97 7.60
N ILE A 318 9.68 38.13 6.62
CA ILE A 318 9.03 39.40 6.26
C ILE A 318 7.53 39.20 6.45
N GLU A 319 6.92 40.12 7.18
CA GLU A 319 5.49 40.15 7.43
C GLU A 319 4.98 41.54 7.15
N THR A 320 3.90 41.61 6.37
CA THR A 320 3.23 42.87 6.06
C THR A 320 1.77 42.70 6.44
N ASP A 321 1.36 43.54 7.39
CA ASP A 321 0.01 43.62 7.88
C ASP A 321 -0.64 44.89 7.34
N TRP A 322 -1.83 44.74 6.75
CA TRP A 322 -2.60 45.84 6.22
C TRP A 322 -4.04 45.73 6.70
N GLY A 323 -4.55 46.80 7.35
CA GLY A 323 -5.88 46.73 7.89
C GLY A 323 -6.24 47.84 8.88
N ILE A 324 -7.17 47.56 9.76
CA ILE A 324 -7.72 48.48 10.76
C ILE A 324 -7.27 48.05 12.15
N GLU A 325 -6.79 49.02 12.94
CA GLU A 325 -6.64 48.86 14.39
C GLU A 325 -7.21 50.12 15.07
N ALA A 326 -8.35 49.97 15.72
CA ALA A 326 -9.08 51.10 16.28
C ALA A 326 -10.00 50.69 17.44
N ASN A 327 -10.45 51.68 18.17
CA ASN A 327 -11.43 51.52 19.26
C ASN A 327 -12.88 51.35 18.75
N CYS A 328 -13.09 51.37 17.45
CA CYS A 328 -14.38 51.05 16.81
C CYS A 328 -14.12 50.32 15.48
N PHE A 329 -15.07 49.51 15.05
CA PHE A 329 -15.04 48.78 13.77
C PHE A 329 -15.56 49.70 12.63
N SER A 330 -14.75 50.75 12.31
CA SER A 330 -15.04 51.68 11.22
C SER A 330 -13.74 52.29 10.70
N LEU A 331 -13.75 52.71 9.45
CA LEU A 331 -12.62 53.45 8.84
C LEU A 331 -12.32 54.77 9.55
N HIS A 332 -13.33 55.41 10.10
CA HIS A 332 -13.21 56.66 10.83
C HIS A 332 -14.05 56.58 12.14
N CYS A 333 -13.41 56.76 13.27
CA CYS A 333 -14.08 56.80 14.54
C CYS A 333 -13.92 58.19 15.16
N THR A 334 -15.00 58.87 15.35
CA THR A 334 -14.99 60.13 16.13
C THR A 334 -15.40 59.80 17.58
N ARG A 335 -14.46 60.04 18.51
CA ARG A 335 -14.80 60.01 19.95
C ARG A 335 -15.43 61.37 20.32
N ALA A 336 -16.61 61.33 20.89
CA ALA A 336 -17.25 62.56 21.38
C ALA A 336 -16.31 63.25 22.38
N GLY A 337 -15.88 64.48 22.08
CA GLY A 337 -15.09 65.32 23.00
C GLY A 337 -13.60 65.47 22.69
N HIS A 338 -13.05 64.85 21.64
CA HIS A 338 -11.69 65.16 21.14
C HIS A 338 -11.81 65.65 19.70
N GLU A 339 -11.39 66.91 19.49
CA GLU A 339 -11.14 67.40 18.14
C GLU A 339 -10.04 66.56 17.54
N SER A 340 -10.40 65.69 16.58
CA SER A 340 -9.41 64.99 15.78
C SER A 340 -8.71 66.00 14.88
N VAL A 341 -7.45 66.33 15.16
CA VAL A 341 -6.59 67.07 14.26
C VAL A 341 -6.39 66.21 13.02
N GLY A 342 -7.21 66.49 12.00
CA GLY A 342 -7.16 65.80 10.70
C GLY A 342 -7.57 64.33 10.80
N GLY A 343 -8.75 63.96 10.24
CA GLY A 343 -9.24 62.60 10.25
C GLY A 343 -8.31 61.65 9.51
N THR A 344 -7.32 61.13 10.23
CA THR A 344 -6.51 60.01 9.72
C THR A 344 -7.41 58.76 9.73
N PRO A 345 -7.53 58.05 8.60
CA PRO A 345 -8.28 56.82 8.58
C PRO A 345 -7.64 55.79 9.55
N ASN A 346 -8.45 55.00 10.20
CA ASN A 346 -7.99 53.87 11.04
C ASN A 346 -7.30 52.76 10.24
N LEU A 347 -7.24 52.92 8.93
CA LEU A 347 -6.58 52.02 8.01
C LEU A 347 -5.08 52.32 7.95
N GLY A 348 -4.26 51.32 8.18
CA GLY A 348 -2.82 51.43 8.17
C GLY A 348 -2.11 50.15 7.71
N TYR A 349 -0.79 50.18 7.74
CA TYR A 349 0.03 48.98 7.46
C TYR A 349 1.22 48.93 8.42
N PHE A 350 1.65 47.69 8.68
CA PHE A 350 2.94 47.41 9.32
C PHE A 350 3.79 46.59 8.37
N LEU A 351 5.06 46.88 8.32
CA LEU A 351 6.06 46.05 7.64
C LEU A 351 7.08 45.63 8.68
N THR A 352 7.15 44.36 8.96
CA THR A 352 8.08 43.79 9.93
C THR A 352 9.06 42.89 9.19
N ALA A 353 10.35 43.14 9.35
CA ALA A 353 11.42 42.26 8.94
C ALA A 353 12.14 41.75 10.20
N ALA A 354 12.08 40.45 10.44
CA ALA A 354 12.72 39.85 11.62
C ALA A 354 13.90 38.96 11.19
N LEU A 355 15.05 39.17 11.82
CA LEU A 355 16.24 38.32 11.69
C LEU A 355 16.44 37.59 13.01
N ASN A 356 16.30 36.24 12.96
CA ASN A 356 16.53 35.40 14.11
C ASN A 356 17.82 34.60 13.92
N LEU A 357 18.78 34.80 14.82
CA LEU A 357 20.06 34.10 14.86
C LEU A 357 20.14 33.25 16.14
N PRO A 358 20.31 31.94 16.04
CA PRO A 358 20.54 31.11 17.22
C PRO A 358 21.94 31.33 17.77
N VAL A 359 22.05 32.18 18.81
CA VAL A 359 23.37 32.55 19.40
C VAL A 359 23.82 31.50 20.43
N TRP A 360 22.88 31.00 21.22
CA TRP A 360 23.17 30.04 22.29
C TRP A 360 21.96 29.14 22.56
N ASP A 361 22.16 27.85 22.53
CA ASP A 361 21.09 26.84 22.68
C ASP A 361 21.50 25.65 23.57
N TRP A 362 22.56 25.83 24.37
CA TRP A 362 23.10 24.76 25.24
C TRP A 362 23.51 23.50 24.49
N GLY A 363 23.83 23.58 23.20
CA GLY A 363 24.27 22.49 22.37
C GLY A 363 23.15 21.65 21.72
N THR A 364 21.90 22.12 21.79
CA THR A 364 20.74 21.42 21.19
C THR A 364 20.90 21.24 19.70
N LEU A 365 21.28 22.25 18.93
CA LEU A 365 21.51 22.17 17.49
C LEU A 365 22.63 21.19 17.14
N ARG A 366 23.72 21.21 17.91
CA ARG A 366 24.83 20.27 17.74
C ARG A 366 24.40 18.84 18.00
N SER A 367 23.63 18.61 19.06
CA SER A 367 23.05 17.28 19.35
C SER A 367 22.13 16.79 18.22
N LYS A 368 21.28 17.65 17.68
CA LYS A 368 20.43 17.34 16.51
C LYS A 368 21.25 16.98 15.28
N LEU A 369 22.35 17.71 15.03
CA LEU A 369 23.25 17.40 13.94
C LEU A 369 23.87 16.00 14.10
N HIS A 370 24.43 15.70 15.28
CA HIS A 370 24.99 14.37 15.56
C HIS A 370 23.93 13.26 15.43
N GLN A 371 22.70 13.50 15.89
CA GLN A 371 21.60 12.53 15.67
C GLN A 371 21.33 12.27 14.18
N ALA A 372 21.36 13.32 13.35
CA ALA A 372 21.18 13.17 11.91
C ALA A 372 22.38 12.43 11.27
N GLU A 373 23.61 12.71 11.71
CA GLU A 373 24.82 12.01 11.25
C GLU A 373 24.79 10.52 11.60
N TYR A 374 24.38 10.15 12.82
CA TYR A 374 24.21 8.74 13.21
C TYR A 374 23.12 8.03 12.40
N LYS A 375 22.01 8.71 12.11
CA LYS A 375 20.97 8.17 11.21
C LYS A 375 21.51 7.95 9.79
N GLN A 376 22.32 8.88 9.28
CA GLN A 376 22.96 8.73 7.97
C GLN A 376 23.93 7.55 7.94
N GLU A 377 24.74 7.36 8.98
CA GLU A 377 25.64 6.21 9.09
C GLU A 377 24.87 4.89 9.12
N SER A 378 23.80 4.82 9.91
CA SER A 378 22.88 3.67 9.94
C SER A 378 22.26 3.39 8.59
N ALA A 379 21.77 4.42 7.89
CA ALA A 379 21.19 4.26 6.54
C ALA A 379 22.20 3.76 5.50
N LYS A 380 23.46 4.20 5.56
CA LYS A 380 24.54 3.69 4.72
C LYS A 380 24.82 2.21 4.97
N ALA A 381 24.84 1.80 6.25
CA ALA A 381 25.03 0.40 6.61
C ALA A 381 23.85 -0.46 6.13
N GLN A 382 22.61 0.05 6.26
CA GLN A 382 21.40 -0.61 5.77
C GLN A 382 21.41 -0.77 4.25
N LEU A 383 21.83 0.25 3.48
CA LEU A 383 21.96 0.13 2.03
C LEU A 383 22.99 -0.95 1.64
N SER A 384 24.15 -0.97 2.29
CA SER A 384 25.15 -2.01 2.05
C SER A 384 24.63 -3.42 2.37
N LEU A 385 23.85 -3.57 3.43
CA LEU A 385 23.17 -4.82 3.76
C LEU A 385 22.14 -5.19 2.68
N ALA A 386 21.26 -4.25 2.32
CA ALA A 386 20.22 -4.46 1.31
C ALA A 386 20.80 -4.91 -0.04
N GLN A 387 21.93 -4.33 -0.46
CA GLN A 387 22.64 -4.75 -1.68
C GLN A 387 23.08 -6.22 -1.62
N ARG A 388 23.69 -6.62 -0.50
CA ARG A 388 24.17 -8.02 -0.33
C ARG A 388 23.00 -9.00 -0.21
N THR A 389 21.96 -8.63 0.51
CA THR A 389 20.74 -9.44 0.69
C THR A 389 20.01 -9.62 -0.64
N ALA A 390 19.81 -8.55 -1.40
CA ALA A 390 19.15 -8.63 -2.70
C ALA A 390 19.87 -9.55 -3.69
N VAL A 391 21.21 -9.49 -3.73
CA VAL A 391 22.01 -10.39 -4.58
C VAL A 391 21.87 -11.84 -4.10
N SER A 392 22.01 -12.09 -2.79
CA SER A 392 21.88 -13.44 -2.22
C SER A 392 20.49 -14.04 -2.46
N GLU A 393 19.42 -13.27 -2.25
CA GLU A 393 18.05 -13.70 -2.47
C GLU A 393 17.76 -13.96 -3.95
N LEU A 394 18.28 -13.11 -4.84
CA LEU A 394 18.14 -13.32 -6.28
C LEU A 394 18.75 -14.63 -6.74
N TYR A 395 20.02 -14.92 -6.33
CA TYR A 395 20.69 -16.18 -6.66
C TYR A 395 19.92 -17.37 -6.09
N ALA A 396 19.55 -17.33 -4.81
CA ALA A 396 18.83 -18.42 -4.16
C ALA A 396 17.48 -18.70 -4.82
N THR A 397 16.72 -17.65 -5.14
CA THR A 397 15.39 -17.80 -5.78
C THR A 397 15.52 -18.30 -7.22
N TYR A 398 16.55 -17.86 -7.95
CA TYR A 398 16.78 -18.34 -9.31
C TYR A 398 17.20 -19.81 -9.33
N ASP A 399 18.12 -20.22 -8.44
CA ASP A 399 18.54 -21.62 -8.32
C ASP A 399 17.36 -22.50 -7.90
N GLU A 400 16.53 -22.03 -6.98
CA GLU A 400 15.31 -22.75 -6.60
C GLU A 400 14.34 -22.88 -7.78
N ALA A 401 14.20 -21.84 -8.62
CA ALA A 401 13.37 -21.88 -9.81
C ALA A 401 13.90 -22.88 -10.86
N MET A 402 15.22 -22.99 -11.00
CA MET A 402 15.87 -24.00 -11.86
C MET A 402 15.59 -25.43 -11.35
N VAL A 403 15.75 -25.66 -10.05
CA VAL A 403 15.44 -26.96 -9.42
C VAL A 403 13.95 -27.28 -9.57
N ALA A 404 13.07 -26.32 -9.33
CA ALA A 404 11.62 -26.51 -9.48
C ALA A 404 11.21 -26.83 -10.93
N ARG A 405 11.88 -26.22 -11.92
CA ARG A 405 11.68 -26.56 -13.33
C ARG A 405 12.08 -28.00 -13.66
N GLY A 406 13.23 -28.47 -13.14
CA GLY A 406 13.63 -29.87 -13.29
C GLY A 406 12.64 -30.82 -12.62
N ALA A 407 12.25 -30.53 -11.37
CA ALA A 407 11.26 -31.32 -10.63
C ALA A 407 9.90 -31.36 -11.32
N LEU A 408 9.47 -30.28 -12.00
CA LEU A 408 8.24 -30.24 -12.79
C LEU A 408 8.28 -31.25 -13.96
N GLU A 409 9.39 -31.28 -14.70
CA GLU A 409 9.54 -32.22 -15.84
C GLU A 409 9.58 -33.66 -15.36
N ASP A 410 10.33 -33.95 -14.28
CA ASP A 410 10.40 -35.28 -13.68
C ASP A 410 9.06 -35.75 -13.13
N SER A 411 8.30 -34.87 -12.45
CA SER A 411 6.97 -35.17 -11.91
C SER A 411 5.98 -35.46 -13.04
N ARG A 412 6.02 -34.69 -14.12
CA ARG A 412 5.21 -34.93 -15.32
C ARG A 412 5.47 -36.33 -15.88
N ARG A 413 6.73 -36.67 -16.07
CA ARG A 413 7.14 -37.97 -16.58
C ARG A 413 6.74 -39.10 -15.64
N THR A 414 6.86 -38.89 -14.33
CA THR A 414 6.42 -39.88 -13.32
C THR A 414 4.92 -40.12 -13.38
N ALA A 415 4.12 -39.07 -13.51
CA ALA A 415 2.65 -39.21 -13.64
C ALA A 415 2.23 -39.98 -14.92
N GLU A 416 2.88 -39.70 -16.07
CA GLU A 416 2.67 -40.43 -17.32
C GLU A 416 3.00 -41.91 -17.16
N LEU A 417 4.17 -42.24 -16.54
CA LEU A 417 4.58 -43.64 -16.33
C LEU A 417 3.67 -44.37 -15.32
N ALA A 418 3.22 -43.67 -14.25
CA ALA A 418 2.29 -44.23 -13.28
C ALA A 418 0.91 -44.58 -13.94
N GLN A 419 0.44 -43.73 -14.84
CA GLN A 419 -0.78 -43.96 -15.58
C GLN A 419 -0.68 -45.19 -16.49
N GLU A 420 0.42 -45.33 -17.21
CA GLU A 420 0.67 -46.48 -18.05
C GLU A 420 0.87 -47.76 -17.24
N SER A 421 1.55 -47.66 -16.08
CA SER A 421 1.69 -48.79 -15.14
C SER A 421 0.33 -49.31 -14.66
N LEU A 422 -0.56 -48.42 -14.22
CA LEU A 422 -1.91 -48.79 -13.78
C LEU A 422 -2.69 -49.45 -14.92
N ARG A 423 -2.60 -48.91 -16.14
CA ARG A 423 -3.26 -49.50 -17.32
C ARG A 423 -2.81 -50.95 -17.56
N LEU A 424 -1.50 -51.20 -17.49
CA LEU A 424 -0.92 -52.54 -17.71
C LEU A 424 -1.25 -53.50 -16.56
N VAL A 425 -1.22 -53.06 -15.31
CA VAL A 425 -1.59 -53.87 -14.13
C VAL A 425 -3.04 -54.25 -14.17
N ASN A 426 -3.96 -53.33 -14.55
CA ASN A 426 -5.37 -53.64 -14.71
C ASN A 426 -5.62 -54.72 -15.81
N LEU A 427 -4.91 -54.67 -16.94
CA LEU A 427 -5.00 -55.70 -17.99
C LEU A 427 -4.50 -57.05 -17.48
N ARG A 428 -3.40 -57.11 -16.72
CA ARG A 428 -2.88 -58.34 -16.12
C ARG A 428 -3.83 -58.92 -15.07
N PHE A 429 -4.42 -58.05 -14.24
CA PHE A 429 -5.38 -58.46 -13.22
C PHE A 429 -6.64 -59.07 -13.86
N ALA A 430 -7.19 -58.42 -14.90
CA ALA A 430 -8.34 -58.98 -15.66
C ALA A 430 -8.04 -60.32 -16.32
N GLY A 431 -6.78 -60.59 -16.68
CA GLY A 431 -6.27 -61.86 -17.19
C GLY A 431 -5.88 -62.88 -16.10
N GLY A 432 -6.09 -62.61 -14.81
CA GLY A 432 -5.74 -63.48 -13.67
C GLY A 432 -4.22 -63.60 -13.44
N ALA A 433 -3.38 -62.73 -14.05
CA ALA A 433 -1.93 -62.81 -13.99
C ALA A 433 -1.29 -61.83 -12.97
N SER A 434 -2.10 -61.04 -12.23
CA SER A 434 -1.65 -60.08 -11.23
C SER A 434 -2.51 -60.17 -9.95
N PRO A 435 -1.95 -60.07 -8.75
CA PRO A 435 -2.73 -60.06 -7.52
C PRO A 435 -3.38 -58.69 -7.31
N ALA A 436 -4.47 -58.66 -6.53
CA ALA A 436 -5.21 -57.45 -6.17
C ALA A 436 -4.32 -56.33 -5.55
N THR A 437 -3.27 -56.70 -4.82
CA THR A 437 -2.31 -55.78 -4.22
C THR A 437 -1.58 -54.92 -5.24
N GLU A 438 -1.18 -55.47 -6.39
CA GLU A 438 -0.50 -54.70 -7.46
C GLU A 438 -1.44 -53.64 -8.04
N VAL A 439 -2.74 -53.88 -8.13
CA VAL A 439 -3.73 -52.90 -8.62
C VAL A 439 -3.84 -51.74 -7.62
N VAL A 440 -3.98 -52.03 -6.34
CA VAL A 440 -4.08 -51.02 -5.28
C VAL A 440 -2.81 -50.15 -5.21
N ASP A 441 -1.63 -50.79 -5.29
CA ASP A 441 -0.33 -50.09 -5.28
C ASP A 441 -0.18 -49.19 -6.53
N ALA A 442 -0.57 -49.67 -7.71
CA ALA A 442 -0.53 -48.87 -8.94
C ALA A 442 -1.52 -47.70 -8.91
N GLN A 443 -2.73 -47.89 -8.33
CA GLN A 443 -3.71 -46.80 -8.13
C GLN A 443 -3.15 -45.71 -7.18
N THR A 444 -2.59 -46.12 -6.04
CA THR A 444 -1.99 -45.21 -5.06
C THR A 444 -0.83 -44.47 -5.66
N THR A 445 0.02 -45.14 -6.43
CA THR A 445 1.18 -44.53 -7.11
C THR A 445 0.71 -43.48 -8.11
N LEU A 446 -0.35 -43.76 -8.92
CA LEU A 446 -0.87 -42.78 -9.87
C LEU A 446 -1.39 -41.51 -9.17
N VAL A 447 -2.25 -41.66 -8.17
CA VAL A 447 -2.81 -40.51 -7.43
C VAL A 447 -1.69 -39.68 -6.80
N THR A 448 -0.70 -40.34 -6.19
CA THR A 448 0.46 -39.67 -5.59
C THR A 448 1.28 -38.91 -6.64
N ALA A 449 1.54 -39.50 -7.79
CA ALA A 449 2.30 -38.89 -8.88
C ALA A 449 1.55 -37.70 -9.50
N GLN A 450 0.23 -37.80 -9.69
CA GLN A 450 -0.61 -36.71 -10.19
C GLN A 450 -0.63 -35.52 -9.21
N ASN A 451 -0.77 -35.81 -7.92
CA ASN A 451 -0.73 -34.78 -6.89
C ASN A 451 0.66 -34.08 -6.84
N ALA A 452 1.75 -34.85 -6.91
CA ALA A 452 3.10 -34.31 -6.95
C ALA A 452 3.35 -33.43 -8.18
N PHE A 453 2.81 -33.81 -9.34
CA PHE A 453 2.89 -33.00 -10.55
C PHE A 453 2.14 -31.67 -10.40
N ALA A 454 0.90 -31.69 -9.89
CA ALA A 454 0.15 -30.46 -9.63
C ALA A 454 0.86 -29.53 -8.64
N ASP A 455 1.46 -30.08 -7.59
CA ASP A 455 2.24 -29.30 -6.60
C ASP A 455 3.52 -28.70 -7.23
N ALA A 456 4.23 -29.46 -8.08
CA ALA A 456 5.41 -28.97 -8.78
C ALA A 456 5.05 -27.81 -9.74
N GLN A 457 3.90 -27.86 -10.40
CA GLN A 457 3.41 -26.77 -11.25
C GLN A 457 3.16 -25.49 -10.44
N VAL A 458 2.46 -25.58 -9.31
CA VAL A 458 2.18 -24.44 -8.44
C VAL A 458 3.49 -23.86 -7.88
N ARG A 459 4.41 -24.72 -7.44
CA ARG A 459 5.72 -24.29 -6.93
C ARG A 459 6.49 -23.49 -7.97
N TYR A 460 6.60 -24.00 -9.18
CA TYR A 460 7.31 -23.33 -10.27
C TYR A 460 6.66 -21.96 -10.60
N ARG A 461 5.33 -21.90 -10.72
CA ARG A 461 4.58 -20.65 -10.95
C ARG A 461 4.81 -19.62 -9.84
N THR A 462 4.79 -20.06 -8.58
CA THR A 462 5.01 -19.18 -7.43
C THR A 462 6.43 -18.64 -7.42
N LEU A 463 7.43 -19.45 -7.76
CA LEU A 463 8.83 -19.02 -7.85
C LEU A 463 9.07 -18.02 -8.98
N LEU A 464 8.42 -18.22 -10.13
CA LEU A 464 8.44 -17.21 -11.21
C LEU A 464 7.82 -15.88 -10.75
N ALA A 465 6.69 -15.91 -10.04
CA ALA A 465 6.09 -14.70 -9.49
C ALA A 465 6.98 -14.03 -8.44
N THR A 466 7.71 -14.81 -7.64
CA THR A 466 8.70 -14.29 -6.68
C THR A 466 9.87 -13.63 -7.41
N LEU A 467 10.41 -14.23 -8.48
CA LEU A 467 11.44 -13.60 -9.31
C LEU A 467 10.96 -12.29 -9.93
N GLN A 468 9.69 -12.20 -10.31
CA GLN A 468 9.10 -10.94 -10.80
C GLN A 468 9.07 -9.84 -9.74
N THR A 469 9.13 -10.15 -8.44
CA THR A 469 9.24 -9.10 -7.40
C THR A 469 10.56 -8.37 -7.49
N PHE A 470 11.65 -9.04 -7.87
CA PHE A 470 12.96 -8.43 -8.04
C PHE A 470 13.10 -7.68 -9.37
N THR A 471 12.53 -8.21 -10.46
CA THR A 471 12.77 -7.75 -11.83
C THR A 471 11.67 -6.85 -12.38
N GLY A 472 10.48 -6.89 -11.81
CA GLY A 472 9.30 -6.14 -12.26
C GLY A 472 8.56 -6.73 -13.45
N LYS A 473 9.22 -7.43 -14.33
CA LYS A 473 8.66 -8.11 -15.53
C LYS A 473 9.56 -9.28 -15.95
N PHE A 474 8.94 -10.28 -16.56
CA PHE A 474 9.58 -11.21 -17.48
C PHE A 474 8.88 -11.11 -18.83
#